data_54717e87d9c6393058bf4abf0b078681
#
_entry.id   54717e87d9c6393058bf4abf0b078681
#
_cell.length_a   1.000
_cell.length_b   1.000
_cell.length_c   1.000
_cell.angle_alpha   90.00
_cell.angle_beta   90.00
_cell.angle_gamma   90.00
#
_symmetry.space_group_name_H-M   'P 1'
#
loop_
_entity.id
_entity.type
_entity.pdbx_description
1 polymer ?
#
loop_
_entity_poly.entity_id
_entity_poly.type
_entity_poly.pdbx_seq_one_letter_code
_entity_poly.pdbx_strand_id
1 'polypeptide(L)'
;DKSLHSVLLNLAKRVAADGEGSSKFISVNVVNAKNFFDAKKVAFSIANSPLVKTAIAGEDPNWGRIVMAIGKADVDIKLNKLAINFGDIKVVEKGQLIPSYEEIEVAEYMRGEKIDLTVDLGIGNKNFTAYTMDLTKKYIEINADYRS
;
A
#
# COMPACT_ATOMS: atom_id res chain seq x y z
N ASP A 1 5.36 8.36 -12.73
CA ASP A 1 5.23 8.44 -14.19
C ASP A 1 3.88 7.92 -14.65
N LYS A 2 3.16 8.73 -15.40
CA LYS A 2 1.82 8.37 -15.87
C LYS A 2 1.82 7.16 -16.79
N SER A 3 2.85 7.01 -17.64
CA SER A 3 2.95 5.86 -18.53
C SER A 3 3.11 4.57 -17.76
N LEU A 4 3.97 4.55 -16.77
CA LEU A 4 4.16 3.38 -15.92
C LEU A 4 2.87 3.05 -15.16
N HIS A 5 2.20 4.07 -14.64
CA HIS A 5 0.94 3.88 -13.92
C HIS A 5 -0.10 3.22 -14.85
N SER A 6 -0.23 3.70 -16.08
CA SER A 6 -1.18 3.15 -17.05
C SER A 6 -0.88 1.69 -17.38
N VAL A 7 0.39 1.36 -17.57
CA VAL A 7 0.80 -0.02 -17.87
C VAL A 7 0.46 -0.94 -16.71
N LEU A 8 0.78 -0.53 -15.49
CA LEU A 8 0.51 -1.34 -14.30
C LEU A 8 -0.97 -1.51 -14.07
N LEU A 9 -1.76 -0.46 -14.30
CA LEU A 9 -3.20 -0.53 -14.15
C LEU A 9 -3.82 -1.48 -15.18
N ASN A 10 -3.35 -1.44 -16.42
CA ASN A 10 -3.82 -2.35 -17.45
C ASN A 10 -3.47 -3.81 -17.12
N LEU A 11 -2.27 -4.04 -16.62
CA LEU A 11 -1.86 -5.37 -16.21
C LEU A 11 -2.73 -5.90 -15.07
N ALA A 12 -3.02 -5.06 -14.09
CA ALA A 12 -3.89 -5.43 -12.98
C ALA A 12 -5.28 -5.79 -13.45
N LYS A 13 -5.82 -5.03 -14.40
CA LYS A 13 -7.14 -5.30 -14.98
C LYS A 13 -7.16 -6.62 -15.73
N ARG A 14 -6.10 -6.94 -16.45
CA ARG A 14 -6.00 -8.23 -17.15
C ARG A 14 -6.01 -9.39 -16.18
N VAL A 15 -5.25 -9.28 -15.10
CA VAL A 15 -5.19 -10.31 -14.08
C VAL A 15 -6.58 -10.54 -13.48
N ALA A 16 -7.28 -9.46 -13.16
CA ALA A 16 -8.61 -9.55 -12.60
C ALA A 16 -9.60 -10.17 -13.58
N ALA A 17 -9.49 -9.83 -14.87
CA ALA A 17 -10.39 -10.35 -15.89
C ALA A 17 -10.16 -11.83 -16.18
N ASP A 18 -8.91 -12.26 -16.19
CA ASP A 18 -8.55 -13.64 -16.50
C ASP A 18 -8.80 -14.58 -15.33
N GLY A 19 -8.91 -14.05 -14.14
CA GLY A 19 -8.87 -14.86 -12.98
C GLY A 19 -10.18 -15.02 -12.28
N GLU A 20 -10.09 -15.69 -11.26
CA GLU A 20 -11.06 -15.87 -10.25
C GLU A 20 -10.89 -14.73 -9.28
N GLY A 21 -10.72 -13.66 -9.81
CA GLY A 21 -11.08 -12.38 -9.49
C GLY A 21 -10.63 -11.64 -8.34
N SER A 22 -9.82 -12.00 -7.52
CA SER A 22 -9.63 -11.17 -6.35
C SER A 22 -8.28 -10.50 -6.21
N SER A 23 -7.56 -10.37 -7.33
CA SER A 23 -6.30 -9.64 -7.30
C SER A 23 -6.57 -8.15 -7.16
N LYS A 24 -5.82 -7.53 -6.26
CA LYS A 24 -5.96 -6.11 -5.99
C LYS A 24 -4.72 -5.38 -6.46
N PHE A 25 -4.94 -4.23 -7.06
CA PHE A 25 -3.86 -3.35 -7.48
C PHE A 25 -3.63 -2.32 -6.36
N ILE A 26 -2.41 -2.26 -5.86
CA ILE A 26 -2.08 -1.47 -4.68
C ILE A 26 -1.11 -0.36 -5.05
N SER A 27 -1.48 0.88 -4.72
CA SER A 27 -0.56 2.02 -4.79
C SER A 27 -0.13 2.36 -3.38
N VAL A 28 1.16 2.44 -3.14
CA VAL A 28 1.70 2.84 -1.86
C VAL A 28 2.34 4.23 -2.05
N ASN A 29 1.66 5.25 -1.58
CA ASN A 29 2.08 6.63 -1.74
C ASN A 29 2.73 7.11 -0.44
N VAL A 30 4.03 7.30 -0.45
CA VAL A 30 4.74 7.86 0.70
C VAL A 30 4.99 9.33 0.41
N VAL A 31 4.50 10.20 1.29
CA VAL A 31 4.61 11.64 1.10
C VAL A 31 5.30 12.28 2.29
N ASN A 32 5.85 13.46 2.04
CA ASN A 32 6.48 14.31 3.06
C ASN A 32 7.64 13.63 3.78
N ALA A 33 8.44 12.88 3.03
CA ALA A 33 9.66 12.28 3.53
C ALA A 33 10.79 13.29 3.54
N LYS A 34 11.78 13.05 4.36
CA LYS A 34 12.95 13.90 4.50
C LYS A 34 13.75 13.99 3.20
N ASN A 35 13.89 12.85 2.51
CA ASN A 35 14.58 12.82 1.22
C ASN A 35 13.94 11.72 0.36
N PHE A 36 14.35 11.71 -0.91
CA PHE A 36 13.80 10.77 -1.89
C PHE A 36 14.08 9.32 -1.54
N PHE A 37 15.30 9.03 -1.09
CA PHE A 37 15.67 7.66 -0.74
C PHE A 37 14.82 7.10 0.38
N ASP A 38 14.55 7.92 1.39
CA ASP A 38 13.73 7.50 2.51
C ASP A 38 12.30 7.20 2.05
N ALA A 39 11.74 8.07 1.20
CA ALA A 39 10.41 7.85 0.65
C ALA A 39 10.36 6.52 -0.11
N LYS A 40 11.35 6.26 -0.93
CA LYS A 40 11.44 5.04 -1.72
C LYS A 40 11.57 3.80 -0.84
N LYS A 41 12.43 3.85 0.17
CA LYS A 41 12.61 2.72 1.10
C LYS A 41 11.32 2.37 1.83
N VAL A 42 10.62 3.37 2.33
CA VAL A 42 9.36 3.13 3.03
C VAL A 42 8.32 2.55 2.07
N ALA A 43 8.20 3.14 0.89
CA ALA A 43 7.22 2.67 -0.10
C ALA A 43 7.47 1.20 -0.46
N PHE A 44 8.70 0.82 -0.75
CA PHE A 44 9.03 -0.56 -1.10
C PHE A 44 8.93 -1.51 0.08
N SER A 45 9.26 -1.06 1.29
CA SER A 45 9.09 -1.90 2.47
C SER A 45 7.63 -2.33 2.63
N ILE A 46 6.71 -1.39 2.41
CA ILE A 46 5.28 -1.68 2.48
C ILE A 46 4.85 -2.53 1.29
N ALA A 47 5.22 -2.11 0.08
CA ALA A 47 4.79 -2.79 -1.15
C ALA A 47 5.29 -4.23 -1.24
N ASN A 48 6.44 -4.52 -0.66
CA ASN A 48 7.03 -5.86 -0.68
C ASN A 48 6.72 -6.69 0.56
N SER A 49 5.96 -6.14 1.51
CA SER A 49 5.65 -6.86 2.74
C SER A 49 4.61 -7.96 2.49
N PRO A 50 4.97 -9.23 2.69
CA PRO A 50 3.98 -10.31 2.55
C PRO A 50 2.81 -10.15 3.52
N LEU A 51 3.07 -9.65 4.72
CA LEU A 51 2.03 -9.48 5.73
C LEU A 51 1.02 -8.41 5.31
N VAL A 52 1.50 -7.31 4.73
CA VAL A 52 0.61 -6.26 4.22
C VAL A 52 -0.21 -6.79 3.04
N LYS A 53 0.44 -7.46 2.09
CA LYS A 53 -0.25 -7.99 0.93
C LYS A 53 -1.31 -9.02 1.31
N THR A 54 -1.00 -9.88 2.26
CA THR A 54 -1.95 -10.88 2.74
C THR A 54 -3.16 -10.23 3.40
N ALA A 55 -2.94 -9.18 4.19
CA ALA A 55 -4.04 -8.45 4.80
C ALA A 55 -4.94 -7.82 3.74
N ILE A 56 -4.34 -7.22 2.72
CA ILE A 56 -5.11 -6.60 1.65
C ILE A 56 -5.89 -7.64 0.85
N ALA A 57 -5.28 -8.78 0.56
CA ALA A 57 -5.96 -9.88 -0.12
C ALA A 57 -7.17 -10.37 0.68
N GLY A 58 -7.05 -10.40 1.99
CA GLY A 58 -8.13 -10.79 2.88
C GLY A 58 -9.09 -9.67 3.24
N GLU A 59 -8.90 -8.50 2.66
CA GLU A 59 -9.72 -7.32 2.92
C GLU A 59 -9.74 -6.94 4.40
N ASP A 60 -8.59 -7.13 5.06
CA ASP A 60 -8.38 -6.82 6.46
C ASP A 60 -7.70 -5.44 6.56
N PRO A 61 -8.35 -4.46 7.17
CA PRO A 61 -7.76 -3.13 7.31
C PRO A 61 -6.69 -3.09 8.39
N ASN A 62 -5.63 -3.85 8.19
CA ASN A 62 -4.60 -4.05 9.19
C ASN A 62 -3.53 -2.97 9.13
N TRP A 63 -3.85 -1.81 9.67
CA TRP A 63 -2.93 -0.69 9.71
C TRP A 63 -1.67 -1.01 10.54
N GLY A 64 -1.78 -1.92 11.51
CA GLY A 64 -0.61 -2.32 12.31
C GLY A 64 0.49 -2.96 11.47
N ARG A 65 0.12 -3.78 10.48
CA ARG A 65 1.10 -4.38 9.57
C ARG A 65 1.79 -3.32 8.72
N ILE A 66 1.08 -2.27 8.35
CA ILE A 66 1.67 -1.14 7.62
C ILE A 66 2.69 -0.44 8.50
N VAL A 67 2.36 -0.16 9.75
CA VAL A 67 3.28 0.47 10.69
C VAL A 67 4.53 -0.40 10.90
N MET A 68 4.34 -1.72 11.01
CA MET A 68 5.48 -2.63 11.13
C MET A 68 6.38 -2.58 9.90
N ALA A 69 5.80 -2.53 8.71
CA ALA A 69 6.58 -2.45 7.48
C ALA A 69 7.36 -1.14 7.41
N ILE A 70 6.77 -0.04 7.86
CA ILE A 70 7.47 1.24 7.95
C ILE A 70 8.68 1.11 8.90
N GLY A 71 8.49 0.46 10.04
CA GLY A 71 9.57 0.24 10.99
C GLY A 71 10.73 -0.58 10.43
N LYS A 72 10.45 -1.51 9.52
CA LYS A 72 11.46 -2.34 8.89
C LYS A 72 12.22 -1.64 7.77
N ALA A 73 11.79 -0.46 7.36
CA ALA A 73 12.42 0.25 6.25
C ALA A 73 13.80 0.82 6.60
N ASP A 74 14.17 0.82 7.87
CA ASP A 74 15.44 1.36 8.35
C ASP A 74 15.62 2.82 7.95
N VAL A 75 14.60 3.61 8.24
CA VAL A 75 14.55 5.04 7.95
C VAL A 75 14.20 5.77 9.23
N ASP A 76 14.85 6.89 9.47
CA ASP A 76 14.51 7.75 10.60
C ASP A 76 13.15 8.37 10.36
N ILE A 77 12.18 8.01 11.18
CA ILE A 77 10.86 8.61 11.13
C ILE A 77 10.48 9.11 12.51
N LYS A 78 9.51 10.03 12.52
CA LYS A 78 8.94 10.52 13.78
C LYS A 78 7.52 9.99 13.89
N LEU A 79 7.34 9.00 14.75
CA LEU A 79 6.06 8.34 14.89
C LEU A 79 4.94 9.32 15.20
N ASN A 80 5.23 10.34 15.99
CA ASN A 80 4.22 11.36 16.35
C ASN A 80 3.81 12.28 15.19
N LYS A 81 4.40 12.08 14.01
CA LYS A 81 4.04 12.83 12.79
C LYS A 81 3.49 11.92 11.69
N LEU A 82 3.38 10.64 11.98
CA LEU A 82 2.93 9.66 10.99
C LEU A 82 1.42 9.69 10.82
N ALA A 83 0.97 9.73 9.57
CA ALA A 83 -0.45 9.58 9.23
C ALA A 83 -0.58 8.54 8.12
N ILE A 84 -1.69 7.78 8.18
CA ILE A 84 -1.97 6.73 7.19
C ILE A 84 -3.43 6.86 6.76
N ASN A 85 -3.65 6.84 5.45
CA ASN A 85 -4.99 6.84 4.85
C ASN A 85 -5.16 5.62 3.96
N PHE A 86 -6.37 5.05 3.98
CA PHE A 86 -6.80 4.07 2.99
C PHE A 86 -7.76 4.79 2.05
N GLY A 87 -7.30 5.10 0.84
CA GLY A 87 -8.06 5.98 -0.05
C GLY A 87 -8.23 7.34 0.60
N ASP A 88 -9.45 7.81 0.71
CA ASP A 88 -9.76 9.07 1.37
C ASP A 88 -10.04 8.92 2.86
N ILE A 89 -9.96 7.71 3.36
CA ILE A 89 -10.31 7.43 4.76
C ILE A 89 -9.06 7.54 5.62
N LYS A 90 -9.07 8.48 6.54
CA LYS A 90 -7.97 8.64 7.49
C LYS A 90 -8.09 7.56 8.56
N VAL A 91 -6.98 6.89 8.84
CA VAL A 91 -6.94 5.80 9.82
C VAL A 91 -5.99 6.12 10.98
N VAL A 92 -4.80 6.61 10.64
CA VAL A 92 -3.78 6.95 11.64
C VAL A 92 -3.43 8.42 11.50
N GLU A 93 -3.29 9.11 12.61
CA GLU A 93 -2.81 10.50 12.67
C GLU A 93 -1.97 10.66 13.91
N LYS A 94 -0.85 11.36 13.80
CA LYS A 94 0.11 11.54 14.89
C LYS A 94 0.55 10.18 15.48
N GLY A 95 0.67 9.18 14.62
CA GLY A 95 1.12 7.86 15.00
C GLY A 95 0.10 7.01 15.74
N GLN A 96 -1.13 7.48 15.86
CA GLN A 96 -2.18 6.78 16.62
C GLN A 96 -3.42 6.61 15.79
N LEU A 97 -4.16 5.55 16.08
CA LEU A 97 -5.45 5.33 15.46
C LEU A 97 -6.37 6.52 15.80
N ILE A 98 -7.05 7.05 14.77
CA ILE A 98 -7.93 8.21 15.03
C ILE A 98 -9.16 7.77 15.84
N PRO A 99 -9.68 8.67 16.70
CA PRO A 99 -10.83 8.31 17.55
C PRO A 99 -12.09 7.94 16.75
N SER A 100 -12.24 8.51 15.56
CA SER A 100 -13.43 8.25 14.72
C SER A 100 -13.27 7.04 13.81
N TYR A 101 -12.24 6.21 14.00
CA TYR A 101 -11.99 5.07 13.15
C TYR A 101 -13.12 4.05 13.22
N GLU A 102 -13.59 3.64 12.06
CA GLU A 102 -14.58 2.57 11.93
C GLU A 102 -14.05 1.51 10.97
N GLU A 103 -13.78 0.33 11.50
CA GLU A 103 -13.21 -0.76 10.73
C GLU A 103 -14.08 -1.13 9.52
N ILE A 104 -15.39 -1.11 9.68
CA ILE A 104 -16.33 -1.44 8.61
C ILE A 104 -16.12 -0.53 7.40
N GLU A 105 -15.91 0.77 7.64
CA GLU A 105 -15.73 1.73 6.54
C GLU A 105 -14.51 1.40 5.70
N VAL A 106 -13.40 1.08 6.38
CA VAL A 106 -12.16 0.74 5.68
C VAL A 106 -12.29 -0.62 5.00
N ALA A 107 -12.91 -1.58 5.67
CA ALA A 107 -13.12 -2.91 5.09
C ALA A 107 -13.95 -2.84 3.81
N GLU A 108 -14.97 -1.99 3.78
CA GLU A 108 -15.76 -1.78 2.58
C GLU A 108 -14.94 -1.19 1.44
N TYR A 109 -14.10 -0.21 1.77
CA TYR A 109 -13.18 0.35 0.78
C TYR A 109 -12.28 -0.74 0.20
N MET A 110 -11.81 -1.65 1.03
CA MET A 110 -10.88 -2.70 0.62
C MET A 110 -11.49 -3.79 -0.24
N ARG A 111 -12.82 -3.79 -0.41
CA ARG A 111 -13.47 -4.72 -1.33
C ARG A 111 -13.24 -4.34 -2.78
N GLY A 112 -12.83 -3.11 -3.05
CA GLY A 112 -12.52 -2.66 -4.40
C GLY A 112 -11.26 -3.33 -4.93
N GLU A 113 -11.08 -3.27 -6.24
CA GLU A 113 -9.92 -3.83 -6.91
C GLU A 113 -8.70 -2.95 -6.80
N LYS A 114 -8.90 -1.68 -6.50
CA LYS A 114 -7.83 -0.70 -6.44
C LYS A 114 -7.73 -0.14 -5.03
N ILE A 115 -6.57 -0.32 -4.43
CA ILE A 115 -6.31 0.12 -3.06
C ILE A 115 -5.21 1.17 -3.08
N ASP A 116 -5.52 2.37 -2.63
CA ASP A 116 -4.54 3.45 -2.50
C ASP A 116 -4.20 3.61 -1.02
N LEU A 117 -2.95 3.33 -0.69
CA LEU A 117 -2.44 3.59 0.66
C LEU A 117 -1.62 4.86 0.60
N THR A 118 -1.87 5.78 1.52
CA THR A 118 -1.04 6.99 1.64
C THR A 118 -0.43 7.02 3.03
N VAL A 119 0.89 7.12 3.06
CA VAL A 119 1.67 7.22 4.28
C VAL A 119 2.34 8.58 4.30
N ASP A 120 1.95 9.42 5.23
CA ASP A 120 2.48 10.76 5.38
C ASP A 120 3.48 10.73 6.54
N LEU A 121 4.75 10.97 6.23
CA LEU A 121 5.81 10.95 7.24
C LEU A 121 5.95 12.27 7.98
N GLY A 122 5.47 13.36 7.39
CA GLY A 122 5.39 14.67 8.04
C GLY A 122 6.72 15.32 8.38
N ILE A 123 7.82 14.92 7.75
CA ILE A 123 9.16 15.42 8.10
C ILE A 123 9.92 16.01 6.92
N GLY A 124 9.25 16.24 5.81
CA GLY A 124 9.86 16.82 4.63
C GLY A 124 8.85 17.08 3.55
N ASN A 125 9.31 17.06 2.31
CA ASN A 125 8.45 17.32 1.15
C ASN A 125 8.72 16.38 -0.02
N LYS A 126 9.42 15.27 0.21
CA LYS A 126 9.74 14.33 -0.86
C LYS A 126 8.74 13.18 -0.85
N ASN A 127 8.37 12.74 -2.05
CA ASN A 127 7.32 11.75 -2.25
C ASN A 127 7.81 10.63 -3.15
N PHE A 128 7.23 9.44 -2.96
CA PHE A 128 7.47 8.32 -3.84
C PHE A 128 6.25 7.40 -3.82
N THR A 129 5.88 6.88 -4.99
CA THR A 129 4.78 5.91 -5.09
C THR A 129 5.31 4.60 -5.63
N ALA A 130 5.05 3.51 -4.93
CA ALA A 130 5.33 2.17 -5.39
C ALA A 130 4.01 1.49 -5.74
N TYR A 131 4.05 0.60 -6.72
CA TYR A 131 2.88 -0.16 -7.16
C TYR A 131 3.13 -1.64 -6.98
N THR A 132 2.11 -2.36 -6.54
CA THR A 132 2.22 -3.79 -6.36
C THR A 132 0.83 -4.42 -6.44
N MET A 133 0.78 -5.73 -6.31
CA MET A 133 -0.48 -6.47 -6.25
C MET A 133 -0.49 -7.32 -4.99
N ASP A 134 -1.67 -7.67 -4.54
CA ASP A 134 -1.81 -8.50 -3.35
C ASP A 134 -1.26 -9.93 -3.60
N LEU A 135 -0.99 -10.64 -2.52
CA LEU A 135 -0.53 -12.02 -2.61
C LEU A 135 -1.72 -12.93 -2.82
N THR A 136 -2.02 -13.19 -4.11
CA THR A 136 -2.99 -14.19 -4.50
C THR A 136 -2.27 -15.30 -5.25
N LYS A 137 -2.89 -16.48 -5.30
CA LYS A 137 -2.34 -17.58 -6.08
C LYS A 137 -2.17 -17.16 -7.55
N LYS A 138 -3.14 -16.45 -8.09
CA LYS A 138 -3.10 -15.99 -9.48
C LYS A 138 -1.92 -15.08 -9.73
N TYR A 139 -1.67 -14.14 -8.81
CA TYR A 139 -0.53 -13.25 -8.94
C TYR A 139 0.79 -14.01 -8.97
N ILE A 140 0.94 -14.99 -8.09
CA ILE A 140 2.16 -15.78 -7.99
C ILE A 140 2.41 -16.53 -9.31
N GLU A 141 1.38 -17.14 -9.87
CA GLU A 141 1.50 -17.87 -11.14
C GLU A 141 1.94 -16.95 -12.28
N ILE A 142 1.32 -15.80 -12.40
CA ILE A 142 1.65 -14.83 -13.44
C ILE A 142 3.08 -14.34 -13.30
N ASN A 143 3.51 -14.08 -12.06
CA ASN A 143 4.85 -13.60 -11.80
C ASN A 143 5.91 -14.66 -12.16
N ALA A 144 5.63 -15.91 -11.87
CA ALA A 144 6.52 -17.02 -12.21
C ALA A 144 6.64 -17.16 -13.73
N ASP A 145 5.53 -17.11 -14.46
CA ASP A 145 5.54 -17.17 -15.92
C ASP A 145 6.31 -16.01 -16.54
N TYR A 146 6.14 -14.84 -15.98
CA TYR A 146 6.80 -13.65 -16.47
C TYR A 146 8.31 -13.76 -16.35
N ARG A 147 8.78 -14.41 -15.31
CA ARG A 147 10.22 -14.56 -15.07
C ARG A 147 10.86 -15.68 -15.91
N SER A 148 10.06 -16.62 -16.31
CA SER A 148 10.58 -17.73 -17.11
C SER A 148 10.62 -17.36 -18.58
#